data_3f5614cbfbeeb260215ccb7a3f4c4023
#
_entry.id   3f5614cbfbeeb260215ccb7a3f4c4023
#
_cell.length_a   1.000
_cell.length_b   1.000
_cell.length_c   1.000
_cell.angle_alpha   90.00
_cell.angle_beta   90.00
_cell.angle_gamma   90.00
#
_symmetry.space_group_name_H-M   'P 1'
#
loop_
_entity.id
_entity.type
_entity.pdbx_description
1 polymer ?
#
loop_
_entity_poly.entity_id
_entity_poly.type
_entity_poly.pdbx_seq_one_letter_code
_entity_poly.pdbx_strand_id
1 'polypeptide(L)'
;MVLKKMKYDICFLLLSVVLIHSVNADPSSLQLNWELEGLSNPESVIYDKKLNHLYISNVNGSPVEKDGNGFISIISLDGKMIQEKWVIGLNAPKGLAIFGRTLFVSDIDELIAIDIDSGRVTNRFKVSDAKFLNDVAVSSNGDVYVSDMVLNRIHRLTEDNFSIWLENEKLESPNGLLVIGDDIILGSWGKMTDGFATEIPGHLKRISIKDKTIKSIGDGSSVGNLDGVEMDNDGDFYVTDWMNGKLLHIEYSGEVSVLLDLPQGSADHEFIIEKSLIFIPLMIDNKLLSYTVQH
;
A
#
# COMPACT_ATOMS: atom_id res chain seq x y z
N MET A 1 -7.60 10.23 -93.22
CA MET A 1 -7.53 10.96 -91.93
C MET A 1 -7.90 9.97 -90.84
N VAL A 2 -6.88 9.41 -90.17
CA VAL A 2 -7.02 8.29 -89.23
C VAL A 2 -7.02 8.84 -87.82
N LEU A 3 -8.13 8.64 -87.08
CA LEU A 3 -8.28 9.02 -85.68
C LEU A 3 -7.66 7.92 -84.77
N LYS A 4 -6.59 8.27 -84.11
CA LYS A 4 -5.96 7.45 -83.06
C LYS A 4 -6.82 7.49 -81.76
N LYS A 5 -7.31 6.32 -81.37
CA LYS A 5 -7.91 6.14 -80.03
C LYS A 5 -6.79 6.07 -78.97
N MET A 6 -6.80 6.99 -78.03
CA MET A 6 -6.00 6.92 -76.76
C MET A 6 -6.73 6.07 -75.71
N LYS A 7 -6.06 4.99 -75.24
CA LYS A 7 -6.49 4.21 -74.08
C LYS A 7 -5.90 4.86 -72.87
N TYR A 8 -6.75 5.19 -71.87
CA TYR A 8 -6.33 5.56 -70.49
C TYR A 8 -6.36 4.30 -69.62
N ASP A 9 -5.20 3.85 -69.21
CA ASP A 9 -5.06 2.82 -68.21
C ASP A 9 -5.23 3.50 -66.84
N ILE A 10 -6.34 3.19 -66.12
CA ILE A 10 -6.59 3.62 -64.76
C ILE A 10 -5.94 2.60 -63.85
N CYS A 11 -4.83 2.97 -63.23
CA CYS A 11 -4.16 2.19 -62.22
C CYS A 11 -4.92 2.39 -60.87
N PHE A 12 -5.66 1.37 -60.42
CA PHE A 12 -6.28 1.35 -59.08
C PHE A 12 -5.20 1.05 -58.06
N LEU A 13 -4.80 2.08 -57.30
CA LEU A 13 -3.97 1.91 -56.10
C LEU A 13 -4.86 1.42 -54.95
N LEU A 14 -4.78 0.14 -54.65
CA LEU A 14 -5.39 -0.43 -53.43
C LEU A 14 -4.60 0.05 -52.19
N LEU A 15 -5.15 1.04 -51.51
CA LEU A 15 -4.65 1.48 -50.20
C LEU A 15 -5.12 0.46 -49.16
N SER A 16 -4.26 -0.48 -48.76
CA SER A 16 -4.53 -1.35 -47.60
C SER A 16 -4.41 -0.54 -46.35
N VAL A 17 -5.54 -0.21 -45.70
CA VAL A 17 -5.60 0.32 -44.35
C VAL A 17 -5.29 -0.82 -43.40
N VAL A 18 -4.08 -0.85 -42.84
CA VAL A 18 -3.74 -1.71 -41.72
C VAL A 18 -4.41 -1.09 -40.48
N LEU A 19 -5.52 -1.65 -40.08
CA LEU A 19 -6.10 -1.40 -38.75
C LEU A 19 -5.15 -2.00 -37.71
N ILE A 20 -4.35 -1.15 -37.11
CA ILE A 20 -3.62 -1.49 -35.88
C ILE A 20 -4.69 -1.55 -34.78
N HIS A 21 -5.15 -2.75 -34.46
CA HIS A 21 -5.87 -2.98 -33.21
C HIS A 21 -4.83 -2.80 -32.09
N SER A 22 -4.94 -1.70 -31.37
CA SER A 22 -4.33 -1.63 -30.03
C SER A 22 -5.00 -2.75 -29.21
N VAL A 23 -4.26 -3.81 -28.96
CA VAL A 23 -4.59 -4.75 -27.90
C VAL A 23 -4.46 -3.90 -26.63
N ASN A 24 -5.58 -3.45 -26.07
CA ASN A 24 -5.58 -3.02 -24.70
C ASN A 24 -5.10 -4.25 -23.93
N ALA A 25 -3.95 -4.15 -23.30
CA ALA A 25 -3.52 -5.14 -22.34
C ALA A 25 -4.64 -5.21 -21.31
N ASP A 26 -5.24 -6.38 -21.14
CA ASP A 26 -6.18 -6.65 -20.07
C ASP A 26 -5.45 -6.30 -18.77
N PRO A 27 -6.06 -5.57 -17.82
CA PRO A 27 -5.41 -5.32 -16.54
C PRO A 27 -4.96 -6.65 -15.98
N SER A 28 -3.70 -6.71 -15.52
CA SER A 28 -3.00 -7.93 -15.08
C SER A 28 -3.94 -8.84 -14.31
N SER A 29 -4.18 -10.06 -14.81
CA SER A 29 -5.06 -10.98 -14.11
C SER A 29 -4.37 -11.48 -12.84
N LEU A 30 -5.09 -11.53 -11.72
CA LEU A 30 -4.61 -12.01 -10.44
C LEU A 30 -5.08 -13.45 -10.22
N GLN A 31 -4.14 -14.34 -9.93
CA GLN A 31 -4.42 -15.73 -9.62
C GLN A 31 -4.19 -15.99 -8.13
N LEU A 32 -5.21 -16.45 -7.41
CA LEU A 32 -5.07 -16.86 -6.02
C LEU A 32 -4.14 -18.07 -5.91
N ASN A 33 -3.10 -17.95 -5.08
CA ASN A 33 -2.15 -19.04 -4.80
C ASN A 33 -2.59 -19.84 -3.58
N TRP A 34 -2.85 -19.14 -2.48
CA TRP A 34 -3.25 -19.72 -1.21
C TRP A 34 -3.92 -18.70 -0.30
N GLU A 35 -4.61 -19.22 0.71
CA GLU A 35 -5.23 -18.52 1.84
C GLU A 35 -4.68 -19.10 3.14
N LEU A 36 -4.26 -18.25 4.06
CA LEU A 36 -3.89 -18.64 5.42
C LEU A 36 -4.93 -18.08 6.39
N GLU A 37 -5.51 -18.95 7.19
CA GLU A 37 -6.44 -18.61 8.28
C GLU A 37 -5.75 -18.63 9.65
N GLY A 38 -6.43 -18.11 10.67
CA GLY A 38 -5.99 -18.20 12.07
C GLY A 38 -5.02 -17.10 12.51
N LEU A 39 -4.93 -16.01 11.75
CA LEU A 39 -4.33 -14.77 12.20
C LEU A 39 -5.28 -14.04 13.19
N SER A 40 -4.85 -12.94 13.77
CA SER A 40 -5.62 -12.20 14.77
C SER A 40 -5.71 -10.72 14.40
N ASN A 41 -6.69 -10.37 13.57
CA ASN A 41 -6.86 -9.05 12.97
C ASN A 41 -5.53 -8.59 12.31
N PRO A 42 -5.04 -9.32 11.26
CA PRO A 42 -3.82 -8.94 10.56
C PRO A 42 -4.03 -7.60 9.86
N GLU A 43 -3.09 -6.68 10.04
CA GLU A 43 -3.26 -5.33 9.52
C GLU A 43 -2.24 -5.00 8.45
N SER A 44 -0.96 -5.37 8.62
CA SER A 44 0.09 -5.14 7.62
C SER A 44 0.92 -6.39 7.41
N VAL A 45 1.47 -6.52 6.21
CA VAL A 45 2.41 -7.57 5.82
C VAL A 45 3.61 -6.94 5.14
N ILE A 46 4.83 -7.40 5.45
CA ILE A 46 6.06 -6.95 4.79
C ILE A 46 7.02 -8.10 4.51
N TYR A 47 7.69 -8.05 3.37
CA TYR A 47 8.66 -9.05 2.93
C TYR A 47 10.07 -8.76 3.40
N ASP A 48 10.68 -9.71 4.13
CA ASP A 48 12.12 -9.71 4.37
C ASP A 48 12.84 -10.46 3.24
N LYS A 49 13.40 -9.70 2.29
CA LYS A 49 14.13 -10.26 1.15
C LYS A 49 15.33 -11.11 1.56
N LYS A 50 15.99 -10.79 2.68
CA LYS A 50 17.19 -11.50 3.15
C LYS A 50 16.85 -12.86 3.75
N LEU A 51 15.75 -12.94 4.51
CA LEU A 51 15.30 -14.17 5.16
C LEU A 51 14.25 -14.92 4.34
N ASN A 52 13.74 -14.31 3.26
CA ASN A 52 12.76 -14.85 2.34
C ASN A 52 11.49 -15.33 3.06
N HIS A 53 10.97 -14.47 3.94
CA HIS A 53 9.70 -14.67 4.65
C HIS A 53 8.94 -13.34 4.84
N LEU A 54 7.73 -13.42 5.37
CA LEU A 54 6.86 -12.30 5.64
C LEU A 54 6.76 -12.06 7.14
N TYR A 55 6.73 -10.79 7.56
CA TYR A 55 6.25 -10.38 8.88
C TYR A 55 4.82 -9.89 8.75
N ILE A 56 3.97 -10.23 9.72
CA ILE A 56 2.57 -9.83 9.78
C ILE A 56 2.30 -9.18 11.12
N SER A 57 1.79 -7.96 11.13
CA SER A 57 1.27 -7.34 12.33
C SER A 57 -0.12 -7.90 12.64
N ASN A 58 -0.34 -8.27 13.91
CA ASN A 58 -1.64 -8.74 14.40
C ASN A 58 -2.12 -7.80 15.51
N VAL A 59 -3.16 -7.04 15.22
CA VAL A 59 -3.80 -6.12 16.18
C VAL A 59 -4.38 -6.88 17.37
N ASN A 60 -4.97 -8.05 17.10
CA ASN A 60 -5.52 -8.98 18.11
C ASN A 60 -6.57 -8.34 19.02
N GLY A 61 -7.53 -7.64 18.44
CA GLY A 61 -8.64 -7.03 19.17
C GLY A 61 -8.95 -5.60 18.74
N SER A 62 -9.02 -4.68 19.69
CA SER A 62 -9.32 -3.28 19.42
C SER A 62 -8.10 -2.53 18.85
N PRO A 63 -8.26 -1.77 17.76
CA PRO A 63 -7.13 -1.04 17.15
C PRO A 63 -6.66 0.19 17.96
N VAL A 64 -7.33 0.49 19.07
CA VAL A 64 -7.04 1.66 19.95
C VAL A 64 -6.80 1.29 21.42
N GLU A 65 -6.92 0.01 21.78
CA GLU A 65 -6.77 -0.43 23.16
C GLU A 65 -5.30 -0.78 23.47
N LYS A 66 -4.81 -0.27 24.62
CA LYS A 66 -3.45 -0.54 25.09
C LYS A 66 -3.46 -1.69 26.09
N ASP A 67 -3.65 -2.91 25.59
CA ASP A 67 -3.81 -4.12 26.41
C ASP A 67 -2.61 -5.07 26.34
N GLY A 68 -1.63 -4.78 25.47
CA GLY A 68 -0.39 -5.55 25.34
C GLY A 68 -0.57 -6.92 24.69
N ASN A 69 -1.69 -7.16 24.00
CA ASN A 69 -2.02 -8.48 23.42
C ASN A 69 -1.61 -8.63 21.95
N GLY A 70 -1.28 -7.52 21.26
CA GLY A 70 -0.82 -7.50 19.87
C GLY A 70 0.54 -8.17 19.70
N PHE A 71 0.82 -8.65 18.48
CA PHE A 71 2.03 -9.39 18.19
C PHE A 71 2.40 -9.35 16.71
N ILE A 72 3.65 -9.77 16.38
CA ILE A 72 4.12 -9.98 15.02
C ILE A 72 4.27 -11.48 14.78
N SER A 73 3.76 -11.96 13.65
CA SER A 73 3.95 -13.33 13.15
C SER A 73 5.00 -13.39 12.05
N ILE A 74 5.61 -14.57 11.84
CA ILE A 74 6.46 -14.88 10.70
C ILE A 74 5.79 -15.97 9.87
N ILE A 75 5.69 -15.74 8.55
CA ILE A 75 5.06 -16.65 7.59
C ILE A 75 5.99 -16.83 6.40
N SER A 76 6.06 -18.04 5.85
CA SER A 76 6.78 -18.30 4.60
C SER A 76 5.96 -17.84 3.39
N LEU A 77 6.63 -17.63 2.24
CA LEU A 77 5.96 -17.21 1.01
C LEU A 77 4.97 -18.26 0.46
N ASP A 78 5.05 -19.49 0.90
CA ASP A 78 4.10 -20.58 0.56
C ASP A 78 2.97 -20.75 1.59
N GLY A 79 2.76 -19.73 2.44
CA GLY A 79 1.62 -19.65 3.37
C GLY A 79 1.73 -20.50 4.63
N LYS A 80 2.94 -20.95 5.01
CA LYS A 80 3.13 -21.72 6.24
C LYS A 80 3.50 -20.82 7.40
N MET A 81 2.82 -20.97 8.54
CA MET A 81 3.19 -20.32 9.78
C MET A 81 4.56 -20.83 10.24
N ILE A 82 5.57 -19.95 10.27
CA ILE A 82 6.92 -20.23 10.79
C ILE A 82 6.93 -19.99 12.30
N GLN A 83 6.41 -18.83 12.72
CA GLN A 83 6.29 -18.48 14.13
C GLN A 83 5.08 -17.56 14.34
N GLU A 84 4.08 -18.04 15.07
CA GLU A 84 2.83 -17.31 15.29
C GLU A 84 3.06 -16.02 16.07
N LYS A 85 3.80 -16.08 17.19
CA LYS A 85 4.08 -14.95 18.06
C LYS A 85 5.59 -14.74 18.20
N TRP A 86 6.19 -14.15 17.13
CA TRP A 86 7.62 -13.87 17.12
C TRP A 86 7.99 -12.71 18.06
N VAL A 87 7.23 -11.61 18.00
CA VAL A 87 7.31 -10.49 18.95
C VAL A 87 5.96 -10.32 19.60
N ILE A 88 5.93 -10.19 20.93
CA ILE A 88 4.72 -10.06 21.75
C ILE A 88 4.77 -8.81 22.62
N GLY A 89 3.64 -8.45 23.25
CA GLY A 89 3.57 -7.31 24.18
C GLY A 89 3.50 -5.98 23.45
N LEU A 90 3.02 -5.99 22.20
CA LEU A 90 2.55 -4.83 21.46
C LEU A 90 1.08 -4.58 21.83
N ASN A 91 0.58 -3.35 21.60
CA ASN A 91 -0.82 -3.05 21.88
C ASN A 91 -1.70 -3.39 20.66
N ALA A 92 -1.61 -2.59 19.61
CA ALA A 92 -2.33 -2.78 18.36
C ALA A 92 -1.41 -2.46 17.19
N PRO A 93 -0.40 -3.34 16.91
CA PRO A 93 0.59 -3.10 15.86
C PRO A 93 -0.09 -3.05 14.50
N LYS A 94 0.34 -2.07 13.68
CA LYS A 94 -0.21 -1.82 12.35
C LYS A 94 0.90 -1.82 11.31
N GLY A 95 1.13 -0.70 10.64
CA GLY A 95 2.07 -0.58 9.53
C GLY A 95 3.49 -1.05 9.87
N LEU A 96 4.14 -1.62 8.88
CA LEU A 96 5.46 -2.25 8.97
C LEU A 96 6.42 -1.66 7.95
N ALA A 97 7.67 -1.40 8.34
CA ALA A 97 8.74 -1.07 7.39
C ALA A 97 10.06 -1.70 7.82
N ILE A 98 10.91 -2.08 6.86
CA ILE A 98 12.24 -2.63 7.11
C ILE A 98 13.32 -1.69 6.62
N PHE A 99 14.28 -1.36 7.50
CA PHE A 99 15.51 -0.70 7.10
C PHE A 99 16.73 -1.42 7.71
N GLY A 100 17.59 -1.94 6.84
CA GLY A 100 18.75 -2.73 7.28
C GLY A 100 18.34 -4.02 8.00
N ARG A 101 18.53 -4.05 9.33
CA ARG A 101 18.11 -5.18 10.18
C ARG A 101 17.13 -4.73 11.26
N THR A 102 16.44 -3.65 11.01
CA THR A 102 15.40 -3.14 11.92
C THR A 102 14.04 -3.24 11.24
N LEU A 103 13.09 -3.87 11.91
CA LEU A 103 11.68 -3.80 11.60
C LEU A 103 11.06 -2.66 12.44
N PHE A 104 10.51 -1.67 11.77
CA PHE A 104 9.72 -0.61 12.39
C PHE A 104 8.25 -0.99 12.38
N VAL A 105 7.56 -0.71 13.48
CA VAL A 105 6.14 -1.05 13.68
C VAL A 105 5.45 0.13 14.33
N SER A 106 4.38 0.63 13.76
CA SER A 106 3.49 1.60 14.41
C SER A 106 2.59 0.88 15.43
N ASP A 107 2.41 1.47 16.61
CA ASP A 107 1.58 0.90 17.67
C ASP A 107 0.84 2.00 18.44
N ILE A 108 -0.34 2.37 17.97
CA ILE A 108 -1.26 3.39 18.52
C ILE A 108 -0.62 4.78 18.61
N ASP A 109 0.31 5.01 19.56
CA ASP A 109 0.95 6.30 19.83
C ASP A 109 2.48 6.21 19.94
N GLU A 110 3.04 5.08 19.54
CA GLU A 110 4.49 4.86 19.50
C GLU A 110 4.95 4.17 18.21
N LEU A 111 6.15 4.50 17.77
CA LEU A 111 6.86 3.75 16.74
C LEU A 111 7.86 2.82 17.45
N ILE A 112 7.81 1.55 17.14
CA ILE A 112 8.62 0.51 17.75
C ILE A 112 9.69 0.05 16.78
N ALA A 113 10.94 -0.02 17.23
CA ALA A 113 12.05 -0.62 16.49
C ALA A 113 12.37 -2.00 17.05
N ILE A 114 12.42 -3.00 16.17
CA ILE A 114 12.68 -4.41 16.51
C ILE A 114 13.91 -4.86 15.73
N ASP A 115 14.88 -5.42 16.43
CA ASP A 115 16.02 -6.09 15.80
C ASP A 115 15.58 -7.42 15.20
N ILE A 116 15.68 -7.54 13.89
CA ILE A 116 15.18 -8.68 13.11
C ILE A 116 15.89 -9.99 13.47
N ASP A 117 17.20 -9.93 13.78
CA ASP A 117 17.99 -11.12 14.03
C ASP A 117 17.66 -11.76 15.40
N SER A 118 17.26 -10.95 16.38
CA SER A 118 16.93 -11.41 17.75
C SER A 118 15.45 -11.38 18.13
N GLY A 119 14.61 -10.68 17.36
CA GLY A 119 13.20 -10.44 17.70
C GLY A 119 13.02 -9.51 18.93
N ARG A 120 14.06 -8.77 19.31
CA ARG A 120 13.99 -7.89 20.49
C ARG A 120 13.58 -6.49 20.09
N VAL A 121 12.65 -5.92 20.86
CA VAL A 121 12.38 -4.49 20.82
C VAL A 121 13.63 -3.75 21.32
N THR A 122 14.22 -2.94 20.44
CA THR A 122 15.40 -2.13 20.74
C THR A 122 15.04 -0.72 21.20
N ASN A 123 14.03 -0.12 20.60
CA ASN A 123 13.58 1.22 20.92
C ASN A 123 12.05 1.34 20.84
N ARG A 124 11.50 2.29 21.62
CA ARG A 124 10.12 2.77 21.53
C ARG A 124 10.14 4.29 21.45
N PHE A 125 9.74 4.84 20.31
CA PHE A 125 9.71 6.28 20.08
C PHE A 125 8.28 6.78 20.27
N LYS A 126 8.09 7.70 21.23
CA LYS A 126 6.77 8.26 21.58
C LYS A 126 6.66 9.70 21.12
N VAL A 127 5.48 10.05 20.62
CA VAL A 127 5.08 11.43 20.42
C VAL A 127 3.89 11.70 21.33
N SER A 128 4.01 12.73 22.16
CA SER A 128 3.10 12.95 23.31
C SER A 128 1.63 13.14 22.96
N ASP A 129 1.33 13.52 21.73
CA ASP A 129 -0.03 13.80 21.24
C ASP A 129 -0.47 12.93 20.07
N ALA A 130 0.32 11.93 19.66
CA ALA A 130 -0.11 10.94 18.66
C ALA A 130 -1.38 10.22 19.11
N LYS A 131 -2.29 9.93 18.17
CA LYS A 131 -3.60 9.34 18.44
C LYS A 131 -3.80 8.00 17.76
N PHE A 132 -3.40 7.88 16.51
CA PHE A 132 -3.63 6.70 15.73
C PHE A 132 -2.55 6.58 14.66
N LEU A 133 -1.34 6.23 15.13
CA LEU A 133 -0.26 5.89 14.22
C LEU A 133 -0.67 4.66 13.43
N ASN A 134 -0.60 4.77 12.11
CA ASN A 134 -1.06 3.71 11.23
C ASN A 134 0.07 3.19 10.37
N ASP A 135 0.28 3.68 9.17
CA ASP A 135 1.28 3.10 8.29
C ASP A 135 2.69 3.67 8.48
N VAL A 136 3.68 2.90 8.05
CA VAL A 136 5.11 3.19 8.22
C VAL A 136 5.83 3.00 6.88
N ALA A 137 6.49 4.04 6.41
CA ALA A 137 7.36 3.96 5.23
C ALA A 137 8.77 4.41 5.54
N VAL A 138 9.77 3.86 4.87
CA VAL A 138 11.17 4.21 5.06
C VAL A 138 11.81 4.70 3.77
N SER A 139 12.58 5.78 3.86
CA SER A 139 13.35 6.30 2.73
C SER A 139 14.71 5.61 2.60
N SER A 140 15.34 5.76 1.44
CA SER A 140 16.65 5.12 1.15
C SER A 140 17.78 5.57 2.08
N ASN A 141 17.66 6.73 2.73
CA ASN A 141 18.62 7.22 3.72
C ASN A 141 18.27 6.83 5.16
N GLY A 142 17.17 6.09 5.38
CA GLY A 142 16.78 5.57 6.69
C GLY A 142 15.84 6.47 7.50
N ASP A 143 15.35 7.57 6.93
CA ASP A 143 14.28 8.34 7.55
C ASP A 143 12.99 7.52 7.54
N VAL A 144 12.33 7.40 8.69
CA VAL A 144 11.08 6.65 8.82
C VAL A 144 9.91 7.62 8.93
N TYR A 145 8.91 7.46 8.07
CA TYR A 145 7.69 8.25 8.06
C TYR A 145 6.53 7.43 8.60
N VAL A 146 5.68 8.04 9.43
CA VAL A 146 4.55 7.37 10.08
C VAL A 146 3.31 8.24 9.96
N SER A 147 2.24 7.72 9.42
CA SER A 147 0.96 8.41 9.36
C SER A 147 0.27 8.43 10.74
N ASP A 148 -0.32 9.57 11.12
CA ASP A 148 -1.30 9.68 12.21
C ASP A 148 -2.65 10.06 11.61
N MET A 149 -3.48 9.06 11.41
CA MET A 149 -4.72 9.13 10.66
C MET A 149 -5.72 10.11 11.27
N VAL A 150 -5.82 10.14 12.61
CA VAL A 150 -6.80 10.98 13.32
C VAL A 150 -6.40 12.45 13.34
N LEU A 151 -5.11 12.74 13.34
CA LEU A 151 -4.61 14.12 13.51
C LEU A 151 -4.18 14.79 12.21
N ASN A 152 -4.41 14.17 11.04
CA ASN A 152 -3.92 14.69 9.75
C ASN A 152 -2.43 15.03 9.79
N ARG A 153 -1.62 14.06 10.29
CA ARG A 153 -0.17 14.24 10.47
C ARG A 153 0.61 13.13 9.82
N ILE A 154 1.84 13.45 9.44
CA ILE A 154 2.92 12.50 9.18
C ILE A 154 4.04 12.84 10.14
N HIS A 155 4.45 11.87 10.95
CA HIS A 155 5.62 11.95 11.79
C HIS A 155 6.85 11.48 11.04
N ARG A 156 8.05 11.90 11.46
CA ARG A 156 9.32 11.41 10.91
C ARG A 156 10.29 11.10 12.04
N LEU A 157 10.91 9.93 11.95
CA LEU A 157 12.07 9.56 12.74
C LEU A 157 13.34 9.79 11.91
N THR A 158 14.24 10.61 12.42
CA THR A 158 15.61 10.81 11.88
C THR A 158 16.58 10.59 13.01
N GLU A 159 17.51 9.65 12.88
CA GLU A 159 18.36 9.22 13.99
C GLU A 159 17.47 8.79 15.18
N ASP A 160 17.48 9.53 16.29
CA ASP A 160 16.65 9.26 17.49
C ASP A 160 15.53 10.30 17.70
N ASN A 161 15.35 11.23 16.76
CA ASN A 161 14.34 12.29 16.87
C ASN A 161 13.07 11.92 16.13
N PHE A 162 12.04 11.50 16.87
CA PHE A 162 10.70 11.21 16.34
C PHE A 162 9.78 12.42 16.60
N SER A 163 9.34 13.10 15.55
CA SER A 163 8.59 14.35 15.67
C SER A 163 7.62 14.55 14.50
N ILE A 164 6.69 15.50 14.63
CA ILE A 164 5.79 15.90 13.55
C ILE A 164 6.62 16.44 12.38
N TRP A 165 6.54 15.79 11.23
CA TRP A 165 7.16 16.25 10.01
C TRP A 165 6.21 17.12 9.19
N LEU A 166 4.94 16.72 9.07
CA LEU A 166 3.90 17.45 8.34
C LEU A 166 2.57 17.32 9.09
N GLU A 167 1.87 18.45 9.24
CA GLU A 167 0.49 18.52 9.71
C GLU A 167 -0.30 19.37 8.73
N ASN A 168 -1.34 18.81 8.12
CA ASN A 168 -2.12 19.49 7.10
C ASN A 168 -3.47 18.81 6.87
N GLU A 169 -4.56 19.57 6.89
CA GLU A 169 -5.90 19.06 6.60
C GLU A 169 -6.06 18.45 5.20
N LYS A 170 -5.21 18.83 4.24
CA LYS A 170 -5.18 18.22 2.90
C LYS A 170 -4.69 16.78 2.88
N LEU A 171 -4.16 16.26 4.00
CA LEU A 171 -3.82 14.85 4.12
C LEU A 171 -5.08 13.98 4.16
N GLU A 172 -6.18 14.50 4.72
CA GLU A 172 -7.50 13.87 4.75
C GLU A 172 -7.45 12.45 5.34
N SER A 173 -7.02 12.39 6.61
CA SER A 173 -6.78 11.16 7.35
C SER A 173 -5.76 10.26 6.64
N PRO A 174 -4.46 10.62 6.73
CA PRO A 174 -3.39 9.89 6.08
C PRO A 174 -3.32 8.45 6.61
N ASN A 175 -3.31 7.50 5.69
CA ASN A 175 -3.24 6.07 5.98
C ASN A 175 -2.01 5.48 5.29
N GLY A 176 -2.14 4.74 4.20
CA GLY A 176 -1.02 4.10 3.52
C GLY A 176 0.07 5.06 3.05
N LEU A 177 1.32 4.69 3.23
CA LEU A 177 2.50 5.46 2.86
C LEU A 177 3.47 4.64 2.03
N LEU A 178 3.92 5.18 0.90
CA LEU A 178 5.01 4.60 0.12
C LEU A 178 6.04 5.69 -0.20
N VAL A 179 7.31 5.47 0.13
CA VAL A 179 8.39 6.43 -0.23
C VAL A 179 9.02 6.04 -1.55
N ILE A 180 8.98 6.97 -2.52
CA ILE A 180 9.58 6.79 -3.85
C ILE A 180 10.52 7.97 -4.14
N GLY A 181 11.82 7.72 -4.09
CA GLY A 181 12.81 8.78 -4.30
C GLY A 181 12.64 9.93 -3.30
N ASP A 182 12.32 11.12 -3.79
CA ASP A 182 12.13 12.34 -3.00
C ASP A 182 10.64 12.63 -2.69
N ASP A 183 9.76 11.66 -2.86
CA ASP A 183 8.32 11.80 -2.67
C ASP A 183 7.75 10.73 -1.75
N ILE A 184 6.65 11.07 -1.07
CA ILE A 184 5.78 10.13 -0.39
C ILE A 184 4.49 10.04 -1.20
N ILE A 185 4.10 8.82 -1.57
CA ILE A 185 2.76 8.53 -2.07
C ILE A 185 1.90 8.20 -0.86
N LEU A 186 0.78 8.87 -0.76
CA LEU A 186 -0.15 8.77 0.36
C LEU A 186 -1.49 8.24 -0.12
N GLY A 187 -1.94 7.13 0.45
CA GLY A 187 -3.32 6.69 0.43
C GLY A 187 -4.11 7.43 1.51
N SER A 188 -5.00 8.33 1.11
CA SER A 188 -5.86 9.00 2.08
C SER A 188 -7.11 8.18 2.35
N TRP A 189 -7.49 8.10 3.63
CA TRP A 189 -8.76 7.48 4.02
C TRP A 189 -9.97 8.33 3.59
N GLY A 190 -9.79 9.63 3.59
CA GLY A 190 -10.84 10.63 3.42
C GLY A 190 -11.18 11.31 4.74
N LYS A 191 -11.90 12.41 4.68
CA LYS A 191 -12.23 13.19 5.86
C LYS A 191 -13.20 12.43 6.77
N MET A 192 -12.70 11.98 7.91
CA MET A 192 -13.50 11.28 8.93
C MET A 192 -14.58 12.18 9.52
N THR A 193 -15.73 11.60 9.84
CA THR A 193 -16.91 12.27 10.42
C THR A 193 -17.27 11.71 11.79
N ASP A 194 -17.73 10.44 11.86
CA ASP A 194 -18.05 9.74 13.10
C ASP A 194 -17.25 8.42 13.15
N GLY A 195 -16.32 8.34 14.08
CA GLY A 195 -15.33 7.27 14.11
C GLY A 195 -14.53 7.24 12.80
N PHE A 196 -14.49 6.09 12.13
CA PHE A 196 -13.81 5.90 10.85
C PHE A 196 -14.71 6.12 9.61
N ALA A 197 -15.97 6.51 9.79
CA ALA A 197 -16.87 6.82 8.69
C ALA A 197 -16.41 8.08 7.93
N THR A 198 -16.62 8.10 6.62
CA THR A 198 -16.35 9.25 5.76
C THR A 198 -17.58 9.60 4.94
N GLU A 199 -17.85 10.89 4.75
CA GLU A 199 -18.85 11.35 3.79
C GLU A 199 -18.30 11.28 2.36
N ILE A 200 -17.03 11.66 2.22
CA ILE A 200 -16.28 11.62 0.96
C ILE A 200 -15.01 10.79 1.22
N PRO A 201 -14.88 9.61 0.62
CA PRO A 201 -13.65 8.82 0.67
C PRO A 201 -12.46 9.57 0.07
N GLY A 202 -11.25 9.09 0.37
CA GLY A 202 -10.01 9.72 -0.06
C GLY A 202 -9.58 9.37 -1.48
N HIS A 203 -8.36 9.76 -1.80
CA HIS A 203 -7.68 9.48 -3.06
C HIS A 203 -6.17 9.45 -2.85
N LEU A 204 -5.40 9.02 -3.86
CA LEU A 204 -3.95 9.04 -3.81
C LEU A 204 -3.40 10.48 -3.91
N LYS A 205 -2.37 10.74 -3.13
CA LYS A 205 -1.64 12.02 -3.13
C LYS A 205 -0.14 11.78 -3.21
N ARG A 206 0.56 12.74 -3.79
CA ARG A 206 2.01 12.83 -3.80
C ARG A 206 2.46 13.99 -2.93
N ILE A 207 3.39 13.73 -2.02
CA ILE A 207 3.94 14.71 -1.10
C ILE A 207 5.45 14.80 -1.33
N SER A 208 5.95 15.98 -1.71
CA SER A 208 7.39 16.20 -1.87
C SER A 208 8.08 16.21 -0.50
N ILE A 209 9.08 15.38 -0.31
CA ILE A 209 9.86 15.32 0.94
C ILE A 209 10.64 16.63 1.14
N LYS A 210 11.07 17.27 0.06
CA LYS A 210 11.89 18.49 0.07
C LYS A 210 11.13 19.71 0.57
N ASP A 211 9.94 19.97 0.06
CA ASP A 211 9.19 21.21 0.31
C ASP A 211 7.79 21.00 0.89
N LYS A 212 7.42 19.73 1.13
CA LYS A 212 6.12 19.33 1.70
C LYS A 212 4.90 19.74 0.86
N THR A 213 5.09 19.97 -0.43
CA THR A 213 3.99 20.25 -1.36
C THR A 213 3.15 19.01 -1.53
N ILE A 214 1.83 19.14 -1.32
CA ILE A 214 0.84 18.06 -1.49
C ILE A 214 0.13 18.27 -2.82
N LYS A 215 0.08 17.23 -3.66
CA LYS A 215 -0.65 17.21 -4.94
C LYS A 215 -1.46 15.93 -5.04
N SER A 216 -2.66 16.01 -5.62
CA SER A 216 -3.43 14.81 -5.99
C SER A 216 -2.73 14.06 -7.11
N ILE A 217 -2.83 12.73 -7.11
CA ILE A 217 -2.61 11.88 -8.28
C ILE A 217 -3.95 11.80 -8.99
N GLY A 218 -3.96 12.03 -10.30
CA GLY A 218 -5.18 12.25 -11.06
C GLY A 218 -5.81 13.61 -10.82
N ASP A 219 -7.12 13.71 -10.94
CA ASP A 219 -7.88 14.95 -10.82
C ASP A 219 -8.32 15.29 -9.38
N GLY A 220 -8.01 14.39 -8.42
CA GLY A 220 -8.40 14.52 -7.01
C GLY A 220 -9.81 14.06 -6.70
N SER A 221 -10.47 13.40 -7.64
CA SER A 221 -11.76 12.74 -7.38
C SER A 221 -11.60 11.65 -6.34
N SER A 222 -12.69 11.42 -5.56
CA SER A 222 -12.73 10.38 -4.55
C SER A 222 -12.60 8.99 -5.16
N VAL A 223 -11.76 8.15 -4.55
CA VAL A 223 -11.47 6.77 -4.99
C VAL A 223 -12.00 5.75 -3.98
N GLY A 224 -11.59 5.85 -2.73
CA GLY A 224 -11.90 4.89 -1.67
C GLY A 224 -11.37 5.29 -0.30
N ASN A 225 -11.59 4.43 0.69
CA ASN A 225 -10.93 4.55 1.99
C ASN A 225 -9.60 3.78 1.89
N LEU A 226 -8.60 4.47 1.33
CA LEU A 226 -7.35 3.86 0.90
C LEU A 226 -6.50 3.43 2.10
N ASP A 227 -5.93 2.23 2.01
CA ASP A 227 -5.08 1.64 3.03
C ASP A 227 -3.68 1.38 2.45
N GLY A 228 -3.26 0.13 2.22
CA GLY A 228 -1.95 -0.17 1.64
C GLY A 228 -1.74 0.45 0.26
N VAL A 229 -0.52 0.88 -0.02
CA VAL A 229 -0.11 1.48 -1.30
C VAL A 229 1.23 0.88 -1.72
N GLU A 230 1.22 0.21 -2.87
CA GLU A 230 2.41 -0.34 -3.50
C GLU A 230 2.51 0.14 -4.96
N MET A 231 3.70 0.12 -5.54
CA MET A 231 3.93 0.58 -6.92
C MET A 231 4.48 -0.57 -7.77
N ASP A 232 4.05 -0.65 -9.02
CA ASP A 232 4.57 -1.60 -9.99
C ASP A 232 5.79 -1.05 -10.78
N ASN A 233 6.25 -1.84 -11.78
CA ASN A 233 7.38 -1.45 -12.62
C ASN A 233 7.06 -0.33 -13.62
N ASP A 234 5.79 -0.09 -13.90
CA ASP A 234 5.33 0.94 -14.86
C ASP A 234 5.11 2.29 -14.16
N GLY A 235 5.15 2.29 -12.81
CA GLY A 235 4.96 3.46 -11.97
C GLY A 235 3.50 3.70 -11.59
N ASP A 236 2.65 2.70 -11.78
CA ASP A 236 1.27 2.69 -11.39
C ASP A 236 1.11 2.01 -10.02
N PHE A 237 -0.04 2.13 -9.38
CA PHE A 237 -0.21 1.76 -7.99
C PHE A 237 -1.21 0.63 -7.80
N TYR A 238 -0.84 -0.33 -6.95
CA TYR A 238 -1.77 -1.27 -6.31
C TYR A 238 -2.19 -0.69 -4.98
N VAL A 239 -3.50 -0.59 -4.74
CA VAL A 239 -4.03 0.09 -3.55
C VAL A 239 -5.21 -0.69 -2.99
N THR A 240 -5.22 -0.93 -1.69
CA THR A 240 -6.39 -1.51 -1.03
C THR A 240 -7.38 -0.42 -0.62
N ASP A 241 -8.69 -0.72 -0.80
CA ASP A 241 -9.79 0.06 -0.23
C ASP A 241 -10.40 -0.76 0.91
N TRP A 242 -10.10 -0.39 2.13
CA TRP A 242 -10.45 -1.14 3.32
C TRP A 242 -11.96 -1.28 3.54
N MET A 243 -12.71 -0.17 3.36
CA MET A 243 -14.16 -0.15 3.63
C MET A 243 -14.98 -0.87 2.58
N ASN A 244 -14.62 -0.75 1.30
CA ASN A 244 -15.32 -1.40 0.22
C ASN A 244 -14.76 -2.80 -0.13
N GLY A 245 -13.64 -3.18 0.49
CA GLY A 245 -13.01 -4.49 0.26
C GLY A 245 -12.56 -4.65 -1.18
N LYS A 246 -11.56 -3.89 -1.60
CA LYS A 246 -11.06 -3.95 -2.99
C LYS A 246 -9.54 -3.91 -3.03
N LEU A 247 -8.97 -4.57 -4.04
CA LEU A 247 -7.67 -4.22 -4.57
C LEU A 247 -7.89 -3.43 -5.85
N LEU A 248 -7.35 -2.22 -5.88
CA LEU A 248 -7.42 -1.30 -7.01
C LEU A 248 -6.07 -1.23 -7.72
N HIS A 249 -6.10 -1.02 -9.03
CA HIS A 249 -4.98 -0.52 -9.81
C HIS A 249 -5.27 0.93 -10.17
N ILE A 250 -4.34 1.82 -9.83
CA ILE A 250 -4.48 3.25 -10.06
C ILE A 250 -3.29 3.70 -10.89
N GLU A 251 -3.54 4.07 -12.14
CA GLU A 251 -2.51 4.63 -12.99
C GLU A 251 -2.00 5.97 -12.44
N TYR A 252 -0.77 6.32 -12.76
CA TYR A 252 -0.24 7.64 -12.42
C TYR A 252 -1.06 8.80 -13.02
N SER A 253 -1.80 8.53 -14.08
CA SER A 253 -2.81 9.43 -14.67
C SER A 253 -3.99 9.71 -13.74
N GLY A 254 -4.26 8.82 -12.78
CA GLY A 254 -5.43 8.81 -11.91
C GLY A 254 -6.58 7.92 -12.42
N GLU A 255 -6.40 7.19 -13.52
CA GLU A 255 -7.38 6.18 -13.95
C GLU A 255 -7.41 5.02 -12.95
N VAL A 256 -8.62 4.58 -12.56
CA VAL A 256 -8.82 3.56 -11.51
C VAL A 256 -9.52 2.35 -12.11
N SER A 257 -8.95 1.18 -11.88
CA SER A 257 -9.58 -0.10 -12.19
C SER A 257 -9.64 -0.99 -10.94
N VAL A 258 -10.68 -1.82 -10.84
CA VAL A 258 -10.83 -2.81 -9.76
C VAL A 258 -10.21 -4.12 -10.24
N LEU A 259 -9.19 -4.60 -9.52
CA LEU A 259 -8.54 -5.88 -9.80
C LEU A 259 -9.20 -7.04 -9.05
N LEU A 260 -9.58 -6.81 -7.79
CA LEU A 260 -10.24 -7.81 -6.95
C LEU A 260 -11.38 -7.16 -6.16
N ASP A 261 -12.51 -7.87 -6.08
CA ASP A 261 -13.52 -7.66 -5.05
C ASP A 261 -13.18 -8.59 -3.87
N LEU A 262 -12.88 -7.99 -2.73
CA LEU A 262 -12.45 -8.64 -1.49
C LEU A 262 -13.45 -8.33 -0.38
N PRO A 263 -13.39 -9.01 0.77
CA PRO A 263 -14.13 -8.59 1.95
C PRO A 263 -13.68 -7.22 2.48
N GLN A 264 -14.58 -6.51 3.19
CA GLN A 264 -14.21 -5.37 4.01
C GLN A 264 -13.08 -5.73 4.97
N GLY A 265 -12.12 -4.82 5.16
CA GLY A 265 -10.94 -5.08 5.98
C GLY A 265 -9.73 -5.54 5.17
N SER A 266 -9.73 -5.34 3.84
CA SER A 266 -8.54 -5.49 3.01
C SER A 266 -7.55 -4.41 3.38
N ALA A 267 -6.54 -4.78 4.18
CA ALA A 267 -5.65 -3.87 4.86
C ALA A 267 -4.31 -3.68 4.11
N ASP A 268 -3.26 -3.25 4.80
CA ASP A 268 -1.98 -2.90 4.19
C ASP A 268 -1.27 -4.13 3.60
N HIS A 269 -1.07 -4.11 2.29
CA HIS A 269 -0.60 -5.23 1.49
C HIS A 269 0.88 -5.08 1.08
N GLU A 270 1.52 -6.18 0.71
CA GLU A 270 2.88 -6.22 0.16
C GLU A 270 2.86 -6.68 -1.29
N PHE A 271 3.56 -5.99 -2.18
CA PHE A 271 3.80 -6.42 -3.55
C PHE A 271 5.28 -6.71 -3.80
N ILE A 272 5.64 -7.98 -3.86
CA ILE A 272 6.99 -8.41 -4.23
C ILE A 272 7.11 -8.40 -5.76
N ILE A 273 7.51 -7.29 -6.33
CA ILE A 273 7.58 -7.06 -7.78
C ILE A 273 8.40 -8.14 -8.49
N GLU A 274 9.61 -8.45 -8.00
CA GLU A 274 10.50 -9.44 -8.62
C GLU A 274 9.98 -10.89 -8.62
N LYS A 275 8.92 -11.15 -7.86
CA LYS A 275 8.25 -12.45 -7.79
C LYS A 275 6.84 -12.41 -8.38
N SER A 276 6.34 -11.24 -8.74
CA SER A 276 4.95 -10.99 -9.16
C SER A 276 3.94 -11.51 -8.11
N LEU A 277 4.26 -11.37 -6.81
CA LEU A 277 3.42 -11.85 -5.71
C LEU A 277 2.83 -10.67 -4.92
N ILE A 278 1.52 -10.72 -4.70
CA ILE A 278 0.83 -9.81 -3.77
C ILE A 278 0.32 -10.60 -2.58
N PHE A 279 0.47 -10.02 -1.38
CA PHE A 279 -0.03 -10.57 -0.12
C PHE A 279 -0.97 -9.55 0.52
N ILE A 280 -2.23 -9.96 0.77
CA ILE A 280 -3.28 -9.05 1.26
C ILE A 280 -3.83 -9.58 2.59
N PRO A 281 -3.61 -8.84 3.70
CA PRO A 281 -4.27 -9.15 4.96
C PRO A 281 -5.77 -8.82 4.88
N LEU A 282 -6.59 -9.73 5.37
CA LEU A 282 -8.01 -9.52 5.60
C LEU A 282 -8.25 -9.39 7.11
N MET A 283 -8.19 -8.16 7.61
CA MET A 283 -8.18 -7.85 9.03
C MET A 283 -9.41 -8.40 9.77
N ILE A 284 -10.60 -8.26 9.19
CA ILE A 284 -11.85 -8.73 9.80
C ILE A 284 -11.97 -10.26 9.74
N ASP A 285 -11.52 -10.85 8.64
CA ASP A 285 -11.64 -12.31 8.40
C ASP A 285 -10.51 -13.11 9.04
N ASN A 286 -9.50 -12.46 9.64
CA ASN A 286 -8.34 -13.11 10.26
C ASN A 286 -7.53 -13.97 9.28
N LYS A 287 -7.35 -13.49 8.04
CA LYS A 287 -6.72 -14.21 6.94
C LYS A 287 -5.59 -13.41 6.29
N LEU A 288 -4.72 -14.14 5.60
CA LEU A 288 -3.80 -13.58 4.62
C LEU A 288 -4.02 -14.28 3.28
N LEU A 289 -4.15 -13.52 2.21
CA LEU A 289 -4.27 -14.03 0.85
C LEU A 289 -2.96 -13.82 0.10
N SER A 290 -2.60 -14.76 -0.79
CA SER A 290 -1.51 -14.59 -1.74
C SER A 290 -2.01 -14.72 -3.17
N TYR A 291 -1.64 -13.77 -4.01
CA TYR A 291 -1.93 -13.79 -5.44
C TYR A 291 -0.66 -13.71 -6.27
N THR A 292 -0.70 -14.28 -7.47
CA THR A 292 0.28 -14.03 -8.54
C THR A 292 -0.31 -13.03 -9.52
N VAL A 293 0.45 -11.96 -9.82
CA VAL A 293 0.17 -11.02 -10.91
C VAL A 293 0.62 -11.67 -12.21
N GLN A 294 -0.31 -11.90 -13.14
CA GLN A 294 -0.02 -12.43 -14.48
C GLN A 294 0.18 -11.25 -15.45
N HIS A 295 1.30 -11.23 -16.15
CA HIS A 295 1.66 -10.19 -17.15
C HIS A 295 1.34 -10.66 -18.58
#